data_8c1f70b2520b074a795ec7f5a68912fe
#
_entry.id   8c1f70b2520b074a795ec7f5a68912fe
#
_cell.length_a   1.000
_cell.length_b   1.000
_cell.length_c   1.000
_cell.angle_alpha   90.00
_cell.angle_beta   90.00
_cell.angle_gamma   90.00
#
_symmetry.space_group_name_H-M   'P 1'
#
loop_
_entity.id
_entity.type
_entity.pdbx_description
1 polymer ?
#
loop_
_entity_poly.entity_id
_entity_poly.type
_entity_poly.pdbx_seq_one_letter_code
_entity_poly.pdbx_strand_id
1 'polypeptide(L)'
;GCGSDTTKITEGMQLVETLDYQGALNAFDEAEAQKEDSRLIARGRGIASMGLTEYDQAVEYFTQALELSDGWVQNVDYDMNYYLAAAYTKNGQPAEAKKVYDAILGLKPEEKDAYFLRGSAELELGDYESAKADFDQAISMDPKNYDRLIEIYEALAAHGYREVGQEYLQNVLDTAKQLDAYDSGRIYYYLGEYQKAYLALDEARDKGGADSYLYLGRAYAATGDYNYASSVYNNYLSKQGPNAEIYNELGLCEMAKKEYQNALAAFQAGKQIEGNSLMQ
;
A
#
# COMPACT_ATOMS: atom_id res chain seq x y z
N GLY A 1 -36.72 18.66 -1.41
CA GLY A 1 -35.90 17.54 -1.00
C GLY A 1 -34.83 18.00 -0.05
N CYS A 2 -34.99 17.78 1.25
CA CYS A 2 -33.95 18.05 2.21
C CYS A 2 -32.84 17.04 1.98
N GLY A 3 -31.77 17.42 1.26
CA GLY A 3 -30.52 16.69 1.32
C GLY A 3 -30.10 16.59 2.78
N SER A 4 -29.73 15.41 3.25
CA SER A 4 -29.23 15.26 4.61
C SER A 4 -28.00 16.14 4.77
N ASP A 5 -27.94 16.90 5.86
CA ASP A 5 -26.78 17.70 6.23
C ASP A 5 -25.60 16.73 6.41
N THR A 6 -24.43 17.07 5.86
CA THR A 6 -23.19 16.29 5.97
C THR A 6 -22.02 17.16 6.44
N THR A 7 -22.30 18.30 7.04
CA THR A 7 -21.28 19.28 7.43
C THR A 7 -20.25 18.69 8.39
N LYS A 8 -20.70 18.01 9.44
CA LYS A 8 -19.80 17.42 10.44
C LYS A 8 -19.13 16.15 9.93
N ILE A 9 -19.82 15.37 9.09
CA ILE A 9 -19.21 14.21 8.40
C ILE A 9 -18.06 14.69 7.53
N THR A 10 -18.25 15.74 6.74
CA THR A 10 -17.22 16.32 5.89
C THR A 10 -16.02 16.79 6.70
N GLU A 11 -16.28 17.49 7.81
CA GLU A 11 -15.25 17.93 8.74
C GLU A 11 -14.45 16.74 9.29
N GLY A 12 -15.13 15.68 9.71
CA GLY A 12 -14.48 14.44 10.19
C GLY A 12 -13.61 13.80 9.12
N MET A 13 -14.09 13.73 7.88
CA MET A 13 -13.29 13.14 6.78
C MET A 13 -12.08 14.00 6.43
N GLN A 14 -12.16 15.31 6.54
CA GLN A 14 -11.00 16.20 6.39
C GLN A 14 -9.96 15.95 7.48
N LEU A 15 -10.40 15.72 8.71
CA LEU A 15 -9.51 15.40 9.82
C LEU A 15 -8.84 14.04 9.63
N VAL A 16 -9.53 13.07 9.03
CA VAL A 16 -8.92 11.80 8.62
C VAL A 16 -7.77 12.03 7.64
N GLU A 17 -7.96 12.90 6.65
CA GLU A 17 -6.93 13.23 5.65
C GLU A 17 -5.68 13.83 6.29
N THR A 18 -5.83 14.59 7.37
CA THR A 18 -4.71 15.17 8.12
C THR A 18 -4.21 14.27 9.24
N LEU A 19 -4.67 13.02 9.28
CA LEU A 19 -4.28 11.99 10.27
C LEU A 19 -4.69 12.33 11.71
N ASP A 20 -5.62 13.26 11.90
CA ASP A 20 -6.22 13.55 13.20
C ASP A 20 -7.45 12.66 13.43
N TYR A 21 -7.18 11.39 13.71
CA TYR A 21 -8.24 10.39 13.84
C TYR A 21 -9.11 10.60 15.07
N GLN A 22 -8.54 11.06 16.17
CA GLN A 22 -9.33 11.37 17.37
C GLN A 22 -10.24 12.59 17.14
N GLY A 23 -9.71 13.62 16.50
CA GLY A 23 -10.50 14.77 16.10
C GLY A 23 -11.62 14.38 15.13
N ALA A 24 -11.34 13.46 14.22
CA ALA A 24 -12.34 12.91 13.31
C ALA A 24 -13.47 12.21 14.08
N LEU A 25 -13.15 11.35 15.05
CA LEU A 25 -14.16 10.68 15.88
C LEU A 25 -15.04 11.70 16.63
N ASN A 26 -14.44 12.77 17.14
CA ASN A 26 -15.21 13.84 17.80
C ASN A 26 -16.17 14.52 16.83
N ALA A 27 -15.73 14.77 15.59
CA ALA A 27 -16.60 15.36 14.56
C ALA A 27 -17.75 14.41 14.19
N PHE A 28 -17.48 13.10 14.13
CA PHE A 28 -18.54 12.10 13.87
C PHE A 28 -19.55 12.02 15.04
N ASP A 29 -19.11 12.21 16.29
CA ASP A 29 -20.01 12.30 17.43
C ASP A 29 -20.94 13.52 17.31
N GLU A 30 -20.40 14.66 16.88
CA GLU A 30 -21.21 15.85 16.61
C GLU A 30 -22.19 15.62 15.45
N ALA A 31 -21.75 14.91 14.40
CA ALA A 31 -22.59 14.55 13.27
C ALA A 31 -23.79 13.69 13.74
N GLU A 32 -23.55 12.74 14.63
CA GLU A 32 -24.59 11.89 15.19
C GLU A 32 -25.60 12.74 16.01
N ALA A 33 -25.10 13.64 16.83
CA ALA A 33 -25.94 14.55 17.62
C ALA A 33 -26.82 15.44 16.73
N GLN A 34 -26.32 15.81 15.55
CA GLN A 34 -27.06 16.60 14.56
C GLN A 34 -27.89 15.73 13.60
N LYS A 35 -27.96 14.44 13.81
CA LYS A 35 -28.72 13.47 13.02
C LYS A 35 -28.34 13.45 11.54
N GLU A 36 -27.05 13.59 11.26
CA GLU A 36 -26.51 13.41 9.92
C GLU A 36 -26.58 11.92 9.54
N ASP A 37 -26.22 11.58 8.30
CA ASP A 37 -26.35 10.21 7.75
C ASP A 37 -25.63 9.16 8.58
N SER A 38 -26.38 8.25 9.22
CA SER A 38 -25.84 7.22 10.11
C SER A 38 -24.88 6.27 9.41
N ARG A 39 -25.13 5.94 8.14
CA ARG A 39 -24.28 5.04 7.36
C ARG A 39 -22.91 5.68 7.10
N LEU A 40 -22.89 6.95 6.71
CA LEU A 40 -21.64 7.67 6.47
C LEU A 40 -20.89 7.97 7.78
N ILE A 41 -21.59 8.15 8.88
CA ILE A 41 -20.97 8.29 10.21
C ILE A 41 -20.26 6.98 10.58
N ALA A 42 -20.94 5.84 10.44
CA ALA A 42 -20.35 4.54 10.73
C ALA A 42 -19.13 4.25 9.83
N ARG A 43 -19.22 4.57 8.54
CA ARG A 43 -18.10 4.48 7.62
C ARG A 43 -16.92 5.32 8.09
N GLY A 44 -17.16 6.57 8.43
CA GLY A 44 -16.11 7.48 8.90
C GLY A 44 -15.45 7.00 10.18
N ARG A 45 -16.25 6.53 11.14
CA ARG A 45 -15.74 5.96 12.40
C ARG A 45 -14.88 4.72 12.15
N GLY A 46 -15.28 3.88 11.19
CA GLY A 46 -14.48 2.71 10.78
C GLY A 46 -13.12 3.12 10.23
N ILE A 47 -13.08 4.12 9.34
CA ILE A 47 -11.84 4.63 8.75
C ILE A 47 -10.93 5.24 9.84
N ALA A 48 -11.49 6.04 10.74
CA ALA A 48 -10.73 6.61 11.86
C ALA A 48 -10.17 5.52 12.79
N SER A 49 -10.95 4.48 13.06
CA SER A 49 -10.52 3.34 13.88
C SER A 49 -9.37 2.57 13.21
N MET A 50 -9.40 2.43 11.86
CA MET A 50 -8.27 1.88 11.11
C MET A 50 -7.00 2.69 11.33
N GLY A 51 -7.11 4.00 11.27
CA GLY A 51 -5.98 4.90 11.50
C GLY A 51 -5.42 4.80 12.92
N LEU A 52 -6.26 4.52 13.91
CA LEU A 52 -5.87 4.30 15.30
C LEU A 52 -5.43 2.87 15.58
N THR A 53 -5.39 2.01 14.57
CA THR A 53 -5.08 0.57 14.68
C THR A 53 -6.06 -0.21 15.56
N GLU A 54 -7.25 0.32 15.77
CA GLU A 54 -8.35 -0.33 16.51
C GLU A 54 -9.19 -1.15 15.53
N TYR A 55 -8.61 -2.25 15.05
CA TYR A 55 -9.16 -3.03 13.94
C TYR A 55 -10.46 -3.75 14.29
N ASP A 56 -10.63 -4.22 15.52
CA ASP A 56 -11.90 -4.82 15.98
C ASP A 56 -13.03 -3.81 15.87
N GLN A 57 -12.80 -2.59 16.30
CA GLN A 57 -13.79 -1.52 16.22
C GLN A 57 -14.07 -1.13 14.78
N ALA A 58 -13.04 -1.09 13.95
CA ALA A 58 -13.20 -0.82 12.52
C ALA A 58 -14.14 -1.85 11.87
N VAL A 59 -13.94 -3.14 12.16
CA VAL A 59 -14.82 -4.20 11.68
C VAL A 59 -16.27 -3.95 12.11
N GLU A 60 -16.51 -3.61 13.38
CA GLU A 60 -17.85 -3.34 13.89
C GLU A 60 -18.50 -2.16 13.16
N TYR A 61 -17.79 -1.05 12.99
CA TYR A 61 -18.31 0.14 12.32
C TYR A 61 -18.62 -0.10 10.85
N PHE A 62 -17.74 -0.77 10.11
CA PHE A 62 -18.00 -1.07 8.71
C PHE A 62 -19.15 -2.06 8.55
N THR A 63 -19.27 -3.04 9.44
CA THR A 63 -20.40 -3.97 9.47
C THR A 63 -21.71 -3.21 9.72
N GLN A 64 -21.71 -2.32 10.69
CA GLN A 64 -22.86 -1.45 11.00
C GLN A 64 -23.24 -0.60 9.78
N ALA A 65 -22.26 0.00 9.10
CA ALA A 65 -22.50 0.81 7.92
C ALA A 65 -23.17 0.00 6.81
N LEU A 66 -22.73 -1.24 6.59
CA LEU A 66 -23.32 -2.13 5.58
C LEU A 66 -24.73 -2.59 5.98
N GLU A 67 -25.01 -2.79 7.26
CA GLU A 67 -26.34 -3.14 7.76
C GLU A 67 -27.35 -2.00 7.58
N LEU A 68 -26.86 -0.75 7.53
CA LEU A 68 -27.70 0.43 7.30
C LEU A 68 -27.95 0.70 5.81
N SER A 69 -27.48 -0.19 4.91
CA SER A 69 -27.76 -0.07 3.48
C SER A 69 -29.24 -0.22 3.20
N ASP A 70 -29.73 0.53 2.22
CA ASP A 70 -31.13 0.52 1.80
C ASP A 70 -31.49 -0.64 0.85
N GLY A 71 -30.58 -1.58 0.65
CA GLY A 71 -30.76 -2.71 -0.26
C GLY A 71 -30.35 -2.45 -1.70
N TRP A 72 -30.07 -1.21 -2.08
CA TRP A 72 -29.51 -0.87 -3.38
C TRP A 72 -28.00 -0.85 -3.30
N VAL A 73 -27.35 -1.60 -4.21
CA VAL A 73 -25.90 -1.67 -4.24
C VAL A 73 -25.36 -0.40 -4.92
N GLN A 74 -24.71 0.45 -4.14
CA GLN A 74 -24.11 1.69 -4.60
C GLN A 74 -22.58 1.59 -4.54
N ASN A 75 -21.89 2.54 -5.17
CA ASN A 75 -20.41 2.58 -5.13
C ASN A 75 -19.87 2.63 -3.69
N VAL A 76 -20.57 3.33 -2.80
CA VAL A 76 -20.19 3.42 -1.38
C VAL A 76 -20.23 2.05 -0.68
N ASP A 77 -21.12 1.15 -1.12
CA ASP A 77 -21.21 -0.20 -0.54
C ASP A 77 -20.01 -1.06 -0.93
N TYR A 78 -19.52 -0.95 -2.17
CA TYR A 78 -18.28 -1.61 -2.59
C TYR A 78 -17.09 -1.05 -1.83
N ASP A 79 -17.01 0.26 -1.68
CA ASP A 79 -15.97 0.95 -0.92
C ASP A 79 -15.93 0.45 0.52
N MET A 80 -17.10 0.38 1.19
CA MET A 80 -17.22 -0.13 2.55
C MET A 80 -16.84 -1.60 2.67
N ASN A 81 -17.16 -2.42 1.67
CA ASN A 81 -16.75 -3.83 1.65
C ASN A 81 -15.23 -3.97 1.55
N TYR A 82 -14.57 -3.16 0.73
CA TYR A 82 -13.11 -3.14 0.67
C TYR A 82 -12.49 -2.70 2.00
N TYR A 83 -13.04 -1.68 2.64
CA TYR A 83 -12.59 -1.26 3.97
C TYR A 83 -12.79 -2.37 5.02
N LEU A 84 -13.95 -3.04 4.99
CA LEU A 84 -14.23 -4.15 5.90
C LEU A 84 -13.21 -5.28 5.72
N ALA A 85 -12.94 -5.65 4.47
CA ALA A 85 -11.96 -6.69 4.16
C ALA A 85 -10.56 -6.29 4.63
N ALA A 86 -10.18 -5.02 4.44
CA ALA A 86 -8.90 -4.50 4.94
C ALA A 86 -8.83 -4.57 6.47
N ALA A 87 -9.92 -4.24 7.16
CA ALA A 87 -10.00 -4.34 8.62
C ALA A 87 -9.83 -5.79 9.08
N TYR A 88 -10.50 -6.73 8.44
CA TYR A 88 -10.33 -8.16 8.74
C TYR A 88 -8.88 -8.60 8.52
N THR A 89 -8.27 -8.18 7.42
CA THR A 89 -6.88 -8.53 7.11
C THR A 89 -5.93 -8.01 8.19
N LYS A 90 -6.06 -6.75 8.57
CA LYS A 90 -5.24 -6.13 9.62
C LYS A 90 -5.48 -6.74 10.99
N ASN A 91 -6.70 -7.23 11.22
CA ASN A 91 -7.09 -7.89 12.49
C ASN A 91 -6.68 -9.37 12.54
N GLY A 92 -5.94 -9.85 11.53
CA GLY A 92 -5.50 -11.25 11.49
C GLY A 92 -6.62 -12.24 11.16
N GLN A 93 -7.61 -11.83 10.41
CA GLN A 93 -8.78 -12.61 10.02
C GLN A 93 -8.87 -12.78 8.50
N PRO A 94 -7.88 -13.44 7.86
CA PRO A 94 -7.85 -13.57 6.39
C PRO A 94 -9.03 -14.37 5.82
N ALA A 95 -9.57 -15.34 6.59
CA ALA A 95 -10.74 -16.11 6.16
C ALA A 95 -11.98 -15.23 6.01
N GLU A 96 -12.18 -14.30 6.94
CA GLU A 96 -13.29 -13.35 6.87
C GLU A 96 -13.07 -12.34 5.72
N ALA A 97 -11.84 -11.88 5.52
CA ALA A 97 -11.51 -11.02 4.38
C ALA A 97 -11.82 -11.72 3.05
N LYS A 98 -11.44 -12.99 2.91
CA LYS A 98 -11.73 -13.78 1.71
C LYS A 98 -13.23 -13.83 1.42
N LYS A 99 -14.08 -14.05 2.44
CA LYS A 99 -15.53 -14.07 2.27
C LYS A 99 -16.06 -12.76 1.70
N VAL A 100 -15.50 -11.64 2.13
CA VAL A 100 -15.88 -10.32 1.61
C VAL A 100 -15.49 -10.20 0.14
N TYR A 101 -14.27 -10.61 -0.23
CA TYR A 101 -13.86 -10.60 -1.63
C TYR A 101 -14.68 -11.54 -2.50
N ASP A 102 -15.05 -12.71 -1.98
CA ASP A 102 -15.97 -13.63 -2.67
C ASP A 102 -17.29 -12.94 -2.99
N ALA A 103 -17.84 -12.19 -2.03
CA ALA A 103 -19.09 -11.46 -2.21
C ALA A 103 -18.93 -10.32 -3.24
N ILE A 104 -17.84 -9.58 -3.19
CA ILE A 104 -17.55 -8.51 -4.17
C ILE A 104 -17.50 -9.11 -5.58
N LEU A 105 -16.76 -10.19 -5.77
CA LEU A 105 -16.58 -10.83 -7.07
C LEU A 105 -17.82 -11.53 -7.56
N GLY A 106 -18.69 -11.97 -6.64
CA GLY A 106 -20.01 -12.51 -7.01
C GLY A 106 -20.92 -11.47 -7.65
N LEU A 107 -20.78 -10.20 -7.22
CA LEU A 107 -21.55 -9.08 -7.77
C LEU A 107 -20.84 -8.39 -8.94
N LYS A 108 -19.52 -8.28 -8.88
CA LYS A 108 -18.70 -7.61 -9.89
C LYS A 108 -17.48 -8.47 -10.25
N PRO A 109 -17.63 -9.44 -11.15
CA PRO A 109 -16.51 -10.31 -11.53
C PRO A 109 -15.40 -9.59 -12.29
N GLU A 110 -15.60 -8.34 -12.71
CA GLU A 110 -14.60 -7.51 -13.38
C GLU A 110 -13.68 -6.75 -12.40
N GLU A 111 -13.87 -6.88 -11.08
CA GLU A 111 -13.07 -6.19 -10.07
C GLU A 111 -11.68 -6.83 -9.92
N LYS A 112 -10.72 -6.34 -10.72
CA LYS A 112 -9.36 -6.89 -10.74
C LYS A 112 -8.63 -6.78 -9.41
N ASP A 113 -8.89 -5.69 -8.64
CA ASP A 113 -8.27 -5.51 -7.33
C ASP A 113 -8.72 -6.59 -6.33
N ALA A 114 -9.98 -7.00 -6.42
CA ALA A 114 -10.53 -8.05 -5.55
C ALA A 114 -9.85 -9.40 -5.78
N TYR A 115 -9.47 -9.73 -7.01
CA TYR A 115 -8.70 -10.94 -7.30
C TYR A 115 -7.33 -10.91 -6.62
N PHE A 116 -6.62 -9.80 -6.73
CA PHE A 116 -5.32 -9.65 -6.06
C PHE A 116 -5.44 -9.76 -4.54
N LEU A 117 -6.40 -9.06 -3.97
CA LEU A 117 -6.61 -9.04 -2.52
C LEU A 117 -7.07 -10.40 -2.00
N ARG A 118 -7.94 -11.09 -2.75
CA ARG A 118 -8.35 -12.46 -2.38
C ARG A 118 -7.16 -13.42 -2.46
N GLY A 119 -6.34 -13.32 -3.50
CA GLY A 119 -5.11 -14.11 -3.62
C GLY A 119 -4.17 -13.89 -2.44
N SER A 120 -4.03 -12.66 -1.98
CA SER A 120 -3.22 -12.34 -0.79
C SER A 120 -3.79 -12.98 0.47
N ALA A 121 -5.11 -12.94 0.65
CA ALA A 121 -5.79 -13.60 1.78
C ALA A 121 -5.61 -15.13 1.71
N GLU A 122 -5.68 -15.70 0.52
CA GLU A 122 -5.50 -17.14 0.31
C GLU A 122 -4.08 -17.58 0.63
N LEU A 123 -3.06 -16.76 0.33
CA LEU A 123 -1.68 -17.03 0.78
C LEU A 123 -1.58 -17.06 2.30
N GLU A 124 -2.22 -16.13 3.00
CA GLU A 124 -2.26 -16.12 4.46
C GLU A 124 -2.93 -17.37 5.01
N LEU A 125 -3.89 -17.92 4.30
CA LEU A 125 -4.60 -19.16 4.66
C LEU A 125 -3.84 -20.43 4.27
N GLY A 126 -2.70 -20.29 3.58
CA GLY A 126 -1.93 -21.44 3.11
C GLY A 126 -2.51 -22.10 1.85
N ASP A 127 -3.45 -21.47 1.18
CA ASP A 127 -4.05 -21.98 -0.06
C ASP A 127 -3.36 -21.38 -1.28
N TYR A 128 -2.18 -21.92 -1.61
CA TYR A 128 -1.36 -21.45 -2.71
C TYR A 128 -2.07 -21.61 -4.07
N GLU A 129 -2.75 -22.72 -4.29
CA GLU A 129 -3.37 -23.01 -5.60
C GLU A 129 -4.44 -21.98 -5.95
N SER A 130 -5.30 -21.65 -5.00
CA SER A 130 -6.31 -20.59 -5.19
C SER A 130 -5.67 -19.23 -5.36
N ALA A 131 -4.64 -18.93 -4.57
CA ALA A 131 -3.91 -17.67 -4.65
C ALA A 131 -3.29 -17.48 -6.04
N LYS A 132 -2.64 -18.52 -6.57
CA LYS A 132 -2.04 -18.47 -7.90
C LYS A 132 -3.10 -18.22 -8.98
N ALA A 133 -4.23 -18.89 -8.90
CA ALA A 133 -5.33 -18.69 -9.85
C ALA A 133 -5.84 -17.24 -9.81
N ASP A 134 -6.00 -16.68 -8.62
CA ASP A 134 -6.44 -15.29 -8.45
C ASP A 134 -5.40 -14.27 -8.95
N PHE A 135 -4.11 -14.51 -8.70
CA PHE A 135 -3.05 -13.66 -9.23
C PHE A 135 -2.95 -13.73 -10.76
N ASP A 136 -3.09 -14.92 -11.34
CA ASP A 136 -3.13 -15.09 -12.79
C ASP A 136 -4.29 -14.29 -13.39
N GLN A 137 -5.45 -14.32 -12.75
CA GLN A 137 -6.62 -13.58 -13.19
C GLN A 137 -6.39 -12.07 -13.12
N ALA A 138 -5.84 -11.58 -12.01
CA ALA A 138 -5.54 -10.16 -11.84
C ALA A 138 -4.58 -9.66 -12.91
N ILE A 139 -3.54 -10.44 -13.23
CA ILE A 139 -2.57 -10.10 -14.27
C ILE A 139 -3.22 -10.10 -15.65
N SER A 140 -4.04 -11.13 -15.96
CA SER A 140 -4.69 -11.23 -17.27
C SER A 140 -5.64 -10.07 -17.54
N MET A 141 -6.27 -9.51 -16.50
CA MET A 141 -7.19 -8.39 -16.62
C MET A 141 -6.47 -7.04 -16.79
N ASP A 142 -5.21 -6.94 -16.36
CA ASP A 142 -4.44 -5.70 -16.41
C ASP A 142 -2.94 -5.99 -16.57
N PRO A 143 -2.53 -6.51 -17.74
CA PRO A 143 -1.17 -7.06 -17.92
C PRO A 143 -0.07 -6.03 -17.93
N LYS A 144 -0.39 -4.73 -18.07
CA LYS A 144 0.61 -3.65 -18.05
C LYS A 144 0.67 -2.93 -16.71
N ASN A 145 -0.05 -3.42 -15.70
CA ASN A 145 0.04 -2.87 -14.35
C ASN A 145 1.24 -3.50 -13.64
N TYR A 146 2.42 -2.93 -13.85
CA TYR A 146 3.65 -3.48 -13.29
C TYR A 146 3.77 -3.23 -11.79
N ASP A 147 3.12 -2.21 -11.27
CA ASP A 147 3.02 -2.00 -9.81
C ASP A 147 2.29 -3.19 -9.15
N ARG A 148 1.19 -3.62 -9.73
CA ARG A 148 0.44 -4.78 -9.25
C ARG A 148 1.25 -6.06 -9.36
N LEU A 149 1.99 -6.22 -10.46
CA LEU A 149 2.85 -7.38 -10.66
C LEU A 149 3.92 -7.47 -9.57
N ILE A 150 4.52 -6.34 -9.21
CA ILE A 150 5.51 -6.26 -8.14
C ILE A 150 4.87 -6.59 -6.78
N GLU A 151 3.67 -6.08 -6.51
CA GLU A 151 2.92 -6.43 -5.29
C GLU A 151 2.64 -7.93 -5.21
N ILE A 152 2.30 -8.57 -6.33
CA ILE A 152 2.12 -10.03 -6.41
C ILE A 152 3.44 -10.75 -6.11
N TYR A 153 4.54 -10.30 -6.71
CA TYR A 153 5.86 -10.84 -6.41
C TYR A 153 6.17 -10.75 -4.91
N GLU A 154 5.96 -9.58 -4.31
CA GLU A 154 6.24 -9.36 -2.88
C GLU A 154 5.39 -10.27 -1.99
N ALA A 155 4.10 -10.43 -2.31
CA ALA A 155 3.21 -11.32 -1.57
C ALA A 155 3.68 -12.77 -1.65
N LEU A 156 4.04 -13.24 -2.84
CA LEU A 156 4.54 -14.60 -3.04
C LEU A 156 5.88 -14.81 -2.33
N ALA A 157 6.79 -13.86 -2.43
CA ALA A 157 8.10 -13.94 -1.79
C ALA A 157 7.99 -13.99 -0.26
N ALA A 158 7.05 -13.22 0.31
CA ALA A 158 6.81 -13.19 1.75
C ALA A 158 6.29 -14.53 2.29
N HIS A 159 5.70 -15.36 1.44
CA HIS A 159 5.11 -16.66 1.82
C HIS A 159 5.94 -17.86 1.32
N GLY A 160 7.18 -17.63 0.90
CA GLY A 160 8.09 -18.72 0.49
C GLY A 160 7.99 -19.11 -0.97
N TYR A 161 7.29 -18.37 -1.80
CA TYR A 161 7.12 -18.63 -3.23
C TYR A 161 7.85 -17.62 -4.11
N ARG A 162 9.05 -17.22 -3.69
CA ARG A 162 9.87 -16.24 -4.43
C ARG A 162 10.10 -16.64 -5.88
N GLU A 163 10.42 -17.90 -6.12
CA GLU A 163 10.72 -18.39 -7.47
C GLU A 163 9.52 -18.26 -8.40
N VAL A 164 8.33 -18.55 -7.90
CA VAL A 164 7.08 -18.36 -8.66
C VAL A 164 6.89 -16.88 -9.01
N GLY A 165 7.09 -16.00 -8.04
CA GLY A 165 7.02 -14.55 -8.26
C GLY A 165 8.04 -14.09 -9.31
N GLN A 166 9.26 -14.62 -9.27
CA GLN A 166 10.30 -14.31 -10.25
C GLN A 166 9.95 -14.80 -11.66
N GLU A 167 9.23 -15.91 -11.77
CA GLU A 167 8.74 -16.39 -13.08
C GLU A 167 7.77 -15.39 -13.71
N TYR A 168 6.86 -14.78 -12.92
CA TYR A 168 6.00 -13.73 -13.41
C TYR A 168 6.79 -12.52 -13.92
N LEU A 169 7.82 -12.12 -13.19
CA LEU A 169 8.67 -10.99 -13.56
C LEU A 169 9.48 -11.29 -14.82
N GLN A 170 10.07 -12.49 -14.92
CA GLN A 170 10.84 -12.90 -16.09
C GLN A 170 9.94 -12.96 -17.33
N ASN A 171 8.71 -13.42 -17.19
CA ASN A 171 7.77 -13.48 -18.29
C ASN A 171 7.51 -12.10 -18.90
N VAL A 172 7.44 -11.05 -18.06
CA VAL A 172 7.29 -9.69 -18.56
C VAL A 172 8.51 -9.26 -19.38
N LEU A 173 9.72 -9.54 -18.92
CA LEU A 173 10.94 -9.24 -19.68
C LEU A 173 10.97 -9.96 -21.02
N ASP A 174 10.48 -11.21 -21.06
CA ASP A 174 10.49 -12.03 -22.27
C ASP A 174 9.43 -11.62 -23.29
N THR A 175 8.29 -11.10 -22.85
CA THR A 175 7.11 -10.91 -23.71
C THR A 175 6.68 -9.45 -23.92
N ALA A 176 7.05 -8.53 -23.05
CA ALA A 176 6.64 -7.13 -23.15
C ALA A 176 7.37 -6.47 -24.35
N LYS A 177 6.60 -5.83 -25.21
CA LYS A 177 7.13 -5.17 -26.41
C LYS A 177 7.75 -3.81 -26.10
N GLN A 178 7.21 -3.11 -25.12
CA GLN A 178 7.68 -1.79 -24.69
C GLN A 178 7.66 -1.75 -23.18
N LEU A 179 8.84 -1.77 -22.58
CA LEU A 179 9.01 -1.68 -21.14
C LEU A 179 9.95 -0.51 -20.87
N ASP A 180 9.50 0.48 -20.13
CA ASP A 180 10.34 1.64 -19.84
C ASP A 180 11.48 1.28 -18.86
N ALA A 181 12.42 2.20 -18.73
CA ALA A 181 13.60 1.96 -17.89
C ALA A 181 13.25 1.84 -16.41
N TYR A 182 12.22 2.54 -15.95
CA TYR A 182 11.77 2.45 -14.55
C TYR A 182 11.19 1.06 -14.25
N ASP A 183 10.29 0.59 -15.09
CA ASP A 183 9.66 -0.72 -14.90
C ASP A 183 10.65 -1.86 -15.08
N SER A 184 11.49 -1.83 -16.13
CA SER A 184 12.52 -2.86 -16.31
C SER A 184 13.54 -2.86 -15.18
N GLY A 185 13.93 -1.70 -14.71
CA GLY A 185 14.88 -1.57 -13.60
C GLY A 185 14.37 -2.19 -12.31
N ARG A 186 13.09 -1.97 -11.97
CA ARG A 186 12.46 -2.59 -10.80
C ARG A 186 12.40 -4.10 -10.94
N ILE A 187 12.04 -4.59 -12.12
CA ILE A 187 11.97 -6.04 -12.41
C ILE A 187 13.36 -6.67 -12.27
N TYR A 188 14.37 -6.08 -12.88
CA TYR A 188 15.75 -6.57 -12.72
C TYR A 188 16.19 -6.61 -11.26
N TYR A 189 15.81 -5.58 -10.47
CA TYR A 189 16.13 -5.55 -9.04
C TYR A 189 15.58 -6.79 -8.31
N TYR A 190 14.30 -7.10 -8.51
CA TYR A 190 13.67 -8.26 -7.85
C TYR A 190 14.12 -9.61 -8.39
N LEU A 191 14.67 -9.63 -9.61
CA LEU A 191 15.32 -10.81 -10.16
C LEU A 191 16.76 -10.99 -9.67
N GLY A 192 17.29 -10.05 -8.89
CA GLY A 192 18.66 -10.09 -8.41
C GLY A 192 19.70 -9.67 -9.43
N GLU A 193 19.30 -9.14 -10.57
CA GLU A 193 20.19 -8.65 -11.62
C GLU A 193 20.50 -7.17 -11.37
N TYR A 194 21.27 -6.91 -10.31
CA TYR A 194 21.46 -5.56 -9.76
C TYR A 194 22.18 -4.62 -10.70
N GLN A 195 23.13 -5.10 -11.48
CA GLN A 195 23.84 -4.26 -12.45
C GLN A 195 22.91 -3.76 -13.54
N LYS A 196 22.09 -4.66 -14.10
CA LYS A 196 21.07 -4.28 -15.09
C LYS A 196 20.04 -3.33 -14.46
N ALA A 197 19.70 -3.57 -13.19
CA ALA A 197 18.77 -2.74 -12.47
C ALA A 197 19.28 -1.32 -12.33
N TYR A 198 20.49 -1.10 -11.82
CA TYR A 198 20.98 0.26 -11.61
C TYR A 198 21.27 1.01 -12.92
N LEU A 199 21.67 0.30 -13.99
CA LEU A 199 21.82 0.94 -15.29
C LEU A 199 20.50 1.48 -15.83
N ALA A 200 19.43 0.69 -15.73
CA ALA A 200 18.09 1.11 -16.16
C ALA A 200 17.54 2.22 -15.27
N LEU A 201 17.66 2.07 -13.95
CA LEU A 201 17.12 3.02 -12.98
C LEU A 201 17.87 4.35 -12.99
N ASP A 202 19.15 4.35 -13.29
CA ASP A 202 19.91 5.59 -13.45
C ASP A 202 19.38 6.43 -14.62
N GLU A 203 19.03 5.78 -15.73
CA GLU A 203 18.36 6.41 -16.87
C GLU A 203 16.98 6.96 -16.49
N ALA A 204 16.26 6.28 -15.61
CA ALA A 204 14.90 6.62 -15.19
C ALA A 204 14.85 7.39 -13.86
N ARG A 205 15.98 7.96 -13.40
CA ARG A 205 16.15 8.51 -12.04
C ARG A 205 15.00 9.41 -11.60
N ASP A 206 14.50 10.25 -12.46
CA ASP A 206 13.49 11.25 -12.10
C ASP A 206 12.05 10.82 -12.44
N LYS A 207 11.84 9.61 -12.97
CA LYS A 207 10.51 9.20 -13.46
C LYS A 207 9.58 8.66 -12.38
N GLY A 208 10.11 8.01 -11.36
CA GLY A 208 9.30 7.39 -10.30
C GLY A 208 9.35 8.13 -8.96
N GLY A 209 9.78 9.37 -8.94
CA GLY A 209 9.90 10.14 -7.71
C GLY A 209 10.87 9.49 -6.74
N ALA A 210 10.53 9.46 -5.46
CA ALA A 210 11.36 8.86 -4.42
C ALA A 210 11.65 7.36 -4.69
N ASP A 211 10.69 6.65 -5.27
CA ASP A 211 10.84 5.21 -5.53
C ASP A 211 11.97 4.91 -6.51
N SER A 212 12.15 5.73 -7.55
CA SER A 212 13.28 5.56 -8.47
C SER A 212 14.62 5.62 -7.74
N TYR A 213 14.78 6.58 -6.82
CA TYR A 213 16.00 6.71 -6.03
C TYR A 213 16.16 5.56 -5.03
N LEU A 214 15.08 5.08 -4.44
CA LEU A 214 15.11 3.94 -3.53
C LEU A 214 15.58 2.68 -4.24
N TYR A 215 15.00 2.35 -5.38
CA TYR A 215 15.43 1.18 -6.17
C TYR A 215 16.86 1.32 -6.65
N LEU A 216 17.24 2.51 -7.15
CA LEU A 216 18.58 2.76 -7.63
C LEU A 216 19.63 2.59 -6.52
N GLY A 217 19.40 3.23 -5.38
CA GLY A 217 20.30 3.11 -4.25
C GLY A 217 20.39 1.70 -3.71
N ARG A 218 19.26 0.99 -3.61
CA ARG A 218 19.23 -0.40 -3.17
C ARG A 218 19.99 -1.32 -4.13
N ALA A 219 19.88 -1.09 -5.44
CA ALA A 219 20.61 -1.88 -6.43
C ALA A 219 22.12 -1.70 -6.30
N TYR A 220 22.60 -0.47 -6.10
CA TYR A 220 24.02 -0.22 -5.82
C TYR A 220 24.47 -0.87 -4.51
N ALA A 221 23.68 -0.70 -3.44
CA ALA A 221 24.01 -1.28 -2.14
C ALA A 221 24.09 -2.80 -2.21
N ALA A 222 23.23 -3.42 -3.00
CA ALA A 222 23.22 -4.88 -3.19
C ALA A 222 24.50 -5.40 -3.86
N THR A 223 25.20 -4.56 -4.64
CA THR A 223 26.51 -4.89 -5.21
C THR A 223 27.69 -4.54 -4.28
N GLY A 224 27.39 -4.01 -3.10
CA GLY A 224 28.40 -3.58 -2.14
C GLY A 224 28.89 -2.16 -2.36
N ASP A 225 28.36 -1.41 -3.30
CA ASP A 225 28.74 -0.03 -3.57
C ASP A 225 27.93 0.93 -2.70
N TYR A 226 28.23 0.93 -1.42
CA TYR A 226 27.53 1.75 -0.41
C TYR A 226 27.82 3.24 -0.58
N ASN A 227 29.00 3.59 -1.10
CA ASN A 227 29.36 4.98 -1.36
C ASN A 227 28.45 5.58 -2.42
N TYR A 228 28.26 4.87 -3.52
CA TYR A 228 27.40 5.35 -4.60
C TYR A 228 25.93 5.34 -4.17
N ALA A 229 25.50 4.32 -3.44
CA ALA A 229 24.15 4.28 -2.89
C ALA A 229 23.86 5.47 -1.99
N SER A 230 24.77 5.81 -1.07
CA SER A 230 24.65 7.01 -0.22
C SER A 230 24.57 8.28 -1.04
N SER A 231 25.37 8.36 -2.10
CA SER A 231 25.36 9.50 -3.02
C SER A 231 23.99 9.67 -3.71
N VAL A 232 23.37 8.57 -4.12
CA VAL A 232 22.03 8.56 -4.73
C VAL A 232 20.99 9.12 -3.75
N TYR A 233 21.01 8.65 -2.52
CA TYR A 233 20.06 9.09 -1.49
C TYR A 233 20.28 10.56 -1.11
N ASN A 234 21.52 10.99 -0.95
CA ASN A 234 21.85 12.39 -0.67
C ASN A 234 21.44 13.30 -1.83
N ASN A 235 21.57 12.84 -3.06
CA ASN A 235 21.12 13.58 -4.24
C ASN A 235 19.61 13.83 -4.19
N TYR A 236 18.83 12.81 -3.83
CA TYR A 236 17.37 12.97 -3.65
C TYR A 236 17.06 14.02 -2.59
N LEU A 237 17.66 13.88 -1.40
CA LEU A 237 17.40 14.77 -0.26
C LEU A 237 17.75 16.22 -0.59
N SER A 238 18.82 16.42 -1.33
CA SER A 238 19.27 17.74 -1.77
C SER A 238 18.31 18.40 -2.76
N LYS A 239 17.75 17.62 -3.70
CA LYS A 239 16.87 18.14 -4.77
C LYS A 239 15.40 18.22 -4.36
N GLN A 240 14.91 17.22 -3.63
CA GLN A 240 13.48 17.05 -3.37
C GLN A 240 13.08 17.32 -1.92
N GLY A 241 14.07 17.37 -1.02
CA GLY A 241 13.85 17.61 0.38
C GLY A 241 13.68 16.34 1.21
N PRO A 242 13.27 16.48 2.48
CA PRO A 242 13.23 15.38 3.43
C PRO A 242 12.28 14.25 3.00
N ASN A 243 12.72 13.00 3.25
CA ASN A 243 11.90 11.80 3.02
C ASN A 243 12.33 10.73 4.02
N ALA A 244 11.41 10.25 4.83
CA ALA A 244 11.70 9.31 5.93
C ALA A 244 12.30 8.00 5.43
N GLU A 245 11.78 7.43 4.35
CA GLU A 245 12.26 6.18 3.79
C GLU A 245 13.66 6.31 3.20
N ILE A 246 13.92 7.40 2.50
CA ILE A 246 15.27 7.73 1.97
C ILE A 246 16.28 7.88 3.11
N TYR A 247 15.93 8.60 4.18
CA TYR A 247 16.80 8.71 5.36
C TYR A 247 17.10 7.35 5.97
N ASN A 248 16.11 6.47 6.07
CA ASN A 248 16.31 5.13 6.61
C ASN A 248 17.31 4.31 5.77
N GLU A 249 17.15 4.33 4.46
CA GLU A 249 18.06 3.63 3.54
C GLU A 249 19.47 4.23 3.57
N LEU A 250 19.57 5.57 3.66
CA LEU A 250 20.84 6.25 3.83
C LEU A 250 21.53 5.80 5.12
N GLY A 251 20.78 5.76 6.23
CA GLY A 251 21.30 5.28 7.51
C GLY A 251 21.86 3.87 7.41
N LEU A 252 21.16 2.97 6.73
CA LEU A 252 21.61 1.58 6.53
C LEU A 252 22.93 1.55 5.72
N CYS A 253 23.06 2.38 4.68
CA CYS A 253 24.29 2.48 3.90
C CYS A 253 25.45 3.02 4.74
N GLU A 254 25.20 4.04 5.54
CA GLU A 254 26.22 4.62 6.44
C GLU A 254 26.66 3.61 7.50
N MET A 255 25.74 2.79 8.02
CA MET A 255 26.07 1.66 8.91
C MET A 255 26.99 0.67 8.21
N ALA A 256 26.70 0.30 6.98
CA ALA A 256 27.52 -0.65 6.20
C ALA A 256 28.93 -0.09 5.95
N LYS A 257 29.06 1.22 5.79
CA LYS A 257 30.35 1.92 5.66
C LYS A 257 31.08 2.13 6.99
N LYS A 258 30.43 1.78 8.11
CA LYS A 258 30.93 2.03 9.48
C LYS A 258 31.03 3.51 9.82
N GLU A 259 30.25 4.34 9.13
CA GLU A 259 30.11 5.78 9.41
C GLU A 259 28.94 5.98 10.39
N TYR A 260 29.16 5.60 11.65
CA TYR A 260 28.08 5.45 12.64
C TYR A 260 27.41 6.76 13.01
N GLN A 261 28.17 7.87 13.04
CA GLN A 261 27.59 9.17 13.34
C GLN A 261 26.68 9.66 12.21
N ASN A 262 27.07 9.43 10.97
CA ASN A 262 26.25 9.75 9.80
C ASN A 262 25.00 8.87 9.78
N ALA A 263 25.13 7.59 10.12
CA ALA A 263 24.00 6.68 10.21
C ALA A 263 22.99 7.15 11.26
N LEU A 264 23.48 7.50 12.45
CA LEU A 264 22.63 8.01 13.53
C LEU A 264 21.89 9.27 13.11
N ALA A 265 22.58 10.22 12.48
CA ALA A 265 21.98 11.46 12.01
C ALA A 265 20.86 11.19 10.99
N ALA A 266 21.09 10.26 10.06
CA ALA A 266 20.09 9.90 9.05
C ALA A 266 18.84 9.25 9.69
N PHE A 267 19.04 8.30 10.61
CA PHE A 267 17.94 7.65 11.31
C PHE A 267 17.12 8.64 12.15
N GLN A 268 17.80 9.54 12.85
CA GLN A 268 17.14 10.58 13.65
C GLN A 268 16.33 11.54 12.78
N ALA A 269 16.87 11.94 11.63
CA ALA A 269 16.15 12.80 10.69
C ALA A 269 14.89 12.12 10.16
N GLY A 270 14.97 10.84 9.80
CA GLY A 270 13.81 10.06 9.36
C GLY A 270 12.75 9.92 10.44
N LYS A 271 13.18 9.60 11.67
CA LYS A 271 12.28 9.47 12.82
C LYS A 271 11.55 10.77 13.14
N GLN A 272 12.24 11.91 13.01
CA GLN A 272 11.63 13.22 13.26
C GLN A 272 10.52 13.51 12.26
N ILE A 273 10.68 13.14 10.99
CA ILE A 273 9.63 13.31 9.96
C ILE A 273 8.41 12.47 10.31
N GLU A 274 8.59 11.20 10.69
CA GLU A 274 7.50 10.31 11.12
C GLU A 274 6.78 10.86 12.35
N GLY A 275 7.55 11.35 13.34
CA GLY A 275 6.99 11.97 14.54
C GLY A 275 6.12 13.19 14.22
N ASN A 276 6.57 14.05 13.32
CA ASN A 276 5.81 15.21 12.88
C ASN A 276 4.51 14.80 12.17
N SER A 277 4.55 13.77 11.32
CA SER A 277 3.37 13.25 10.64
C SER A 277 2.33 12.71 11.63
N LEU A 278 2.78 12.03 12.69
CA LEU A 278 1.89 11.49 13.72
C LEU A 278 1.28 12.60 14.61
N MET A 279 1.95 13.74 14.72
CA MET A 279 1.47 14.88 15.52
C MET A 279 0.48 15.75 14.75
N GLN A 280 0.48 15.70 13.46
CA GLN A 280 -0.45 16.44 12.60
C GLN A 280 -1.77 15.67 12.41
#